data_b4570bfc824b15c63c4722f50aedef2b
#
_entry.id   b4570bfc824b15c63c4722f50aedef2b
#
_cell.length_a   1.000
_cell.length_b   1.000
_cell.length_c   1.000
_cell.angle_alpha   90.00
_cell.angle_beta   90.00
_cell.angle_gamma   90.00
#
_symmetry.space_group_name_H-M   'P 1'
#
loop_
_entity.id
_entity.type
_entity.pdbx_description
1 polymer ?
#
loop_
_entity_poly.entity_id
_entity_poly.type
_entity_poly.pdbx_seq_one_letter_code
_entity_poly.pdbx_strand_id
1 'polypeptide(L)'
;LREFAGDCGEAIAQREDELRQEEHDLQDQAALLAPDVLAESRRQFEEKVVNLQRDVRTQQQSLEQTYAGGVNQVRQAIIEILTKMIEERGIDLVMPQTAILVGNRKLDITEDVLALLDEQLPSVTLTPQSDN
;
A
#
# COMPACT_ATOMS: atom_id res chain seq x y z
N LEU A 1 0.37 4.80 -7.33
CA LEU A 1 0.91 3.96 -6.24
C LEU A 1 2.44 4.05 -6.16
N ARG A 2 3.17 3.99 -7.30
CA ARG A 2 4.63 4.09 -7.32
C ARG A 2 5.14 5.46 -6.84
N GLU A 3 4.54 6.56 -7.28
CA GLU A 3 4.93 7.90 -6.84
C GLU A 3 4.66 8.10 -5.34
N PHE A 4 3.47 7.75 -4.87
CA PHE A 4 3.11 7.87 -3.47
C PHE A 4 3.99 7.00 -2.56
N ALA A 5 4.28 5.76 -2.95
CA ALA A 5 5.21 4.88 -2.22
C ALA A 5 6.66 5.38 -2.29
N GLY A 6 7.04 6.09 -3.37
CA GLY A 6 8.36 6.69 -3.55
C GLY A 6 8.63 7.85 -2.59
N ASP A 7 7.78 8.86 -2.61
CA ASP A 7 7.93 10.07 -1.78
C ASP A 7 7.93 9.74 -0.27
N CYS A 8 7.09 8.80 0.12
CA CYS A 8 7.03 8.33 1.50
C CYS A 8 8.25 7.50 1.90
N GLY A 9 8.75 6.65 1.01
CA GLY A 9 9.96 5.86 1.22
C GLY A 9 11.21 6.73 1.36
N GLU A 10 11.33 7.77 0.56
CA GLU A 10 12.43 8.72 0.63
C GLU A 10 12.44 9.50 1.96
N ALA A 11 11.28 9.95 2.45
CA ALA A 11 11.17 10.65 3.72
C ALA A 11 11.57 9.76 4.91
N ILE A 12 11.22 8.46 4.88
CA ILE A 12 11.65 7.50 5.90
C ILE A 12 13.14 7.26 5.82
N ALA A 13 13.69 7.02 4.63
CA ALA A 13 15.12 6.77 4.41
C ALA A 13 15.96 7.96 4.90
N GLN A 14 15.51 9.18 4.62
CA GLN A 14 16.19 10.39 5.11
C GLN A 14 16.20 10.44 6.64
N ARG A 15 15.08 10.15 7.32
CA ARG A 15 15.01 10.13 8.78
C ARG A 15 15.86 9.01 9.40
N GLU A 16 15.95 7.87 8.74
CA GLU A 16 16.84 6.78 9.16
C GLU A 16 18.31 7.19 9.09
N ASP A 17 18.71 7.89 8.03
CA ASP A 17 20.07 8.40 7.88
C ASP A 17 20.39 9.50 8.91
N GLU A 18 19.45 10.40 9.17
CA GLU A 18 19.58 11.41 10.24
C GLU A 18 19.77 10.77 11.62
N LEU A 19 18.98 9.74 11.95
CA LEU A 19 19.11 9.02 13.22
C LEU A 19 20.42 8.25 13.32
N ARG A 20 20.90 7.67 12.24
CA ARG A 20 22.20 7.00 12.21
C ARG A 20 23.35 7.97 12.45
N GLN A 21 23.25 9.17 11.89
CA GLN A 21 24.24 10.23 12.14
C GLN A 21 24.19 10.71 13.59
N GLU A 22 22.97 10.91 14.13
CA GLU A 22 22.78 11.32 15.53
C GLU A 22 23.30 10.27 16.52
N GLU A 23 23.12 8.98 16.23
CA GLU A 23 23.68 7.88 17.03
C GLU A 23 25.21 7.93 17.05
N HIS A 24 25.83 8.15 15.90
CA HIS A 24 27.30 8.28 15.78
C HIS A 24 27.79 9.51 16.58
N ASP A 25 27.14 10.66 16.42
CA ASP A 25 27.51 11.88 17.14
C ASP A 25 27.37 11.72 18.65
N LEU A 26 26.33 11.01 19.12
CA LEU A 26 26.16 10.70 20.54
C LEU A 26 27.25 9.79 21.10
N GLN A 27 27.71 8.82 20.31
CA GLN A 27 28.81 7.94 20.68
C GLN A 27 30.12 8.71 20.79
N ASP A 28 30.42 9.60 19.83
CA ASP A 28 31.63 10.39 19.81
C ASP A 28 31.66 11.42 20.96
N GLN A 29 30.51 11.98 21.31
CA GLN A 29 30.38 12.99 22.37
C GLN A 29 30.22 12.37 23.76
N ALA A 30 30.02 11.07 23.88
CA ALA A 30 29.73 10.39 25.16
C ALA A 30 30.81 10.61 26.23
N ALA A 31 32.06 10.75 25.79
CA ALA A 31 33.20 11.03 26.71
C ALA A 31 33.37 12.50 27.07
N LEU A 32 32.70 13.41 26.34
CA LEU A 32 32.87 14.87 26.48
C LEU A 32 31.69 15.52 27.19
N LEU A 33 30.50 14.92 27.15
CA LEU A 33 29.29 15.45 27.74
C LEU A 33 29.20 15.14 29.24
N ALA A 34 28.60 16.05 30.00
CA ALA A 34 28.20 15.78 31.37
C ALA A 34 27.18 14.62 31.42
N PRO A 35 27.19 13.76 32.48
CA PRO A 35 26.36 12.56 32.54
C PRO A 35 24.85 12.82 32.42
N ASP A 36 24.36 13.92 32.93
CA ASP A 36 22.96 14.35 32.87
C ASP A 36 22.57 14.79 31.46
N VAL A 37 23.45 15.51 30.76
CA VAL A 37 23.24 15.93 29.37
C VAL A 37 23.26 14.73 28.45
N LEU A 38 24.19 13.80 28.65
CA LEU A 38 24.26 12.58 27.87
C LEU A 38 23.00 11.70 28.05
N ALA A 39 22.53 11.59 29.31
CA ALA A 39 21.30 10.82 29.60
C ALA A 39 20.08 11.45 28.92
N GLU A 40 19.93 12.74 28.93
CA GLU A 40 18.84 13.45 28.27
C GLU A 40 18.92 13.30 26.72
N SER A 41 20.12 13.44 26.14
CA SER A 41 20.32 13.28 24.72
C SER A 41 19.99 11.85 24.26
N ARG A 42 20.35 10.82 25.03
CA ARG A 42 19.96 9.42 24.74
C ARG A 42 18.46 9.21 24.80
N ARG A 43 17.80 9.78 25.80
CA ARG A 43 16.33 9.70 25.91
C ARG A 43 15.64 10.31 24.70
N GLN A 44 16.08 11.48 24.26
CA GLN A 44 15.54 12.16 23.08
C GLN A 44 15.78 11.34 21.80
N PHE A 45 16.95 10.74 21.66
CA PHE A 45 17.25 9.83 20.55
C PHE A 45 16.32 8.60 20.55
N GLU A 46 16.16 7.95 21.70
CA GLU A 46 15.25 6.79 21.84
C GLU A 46 13.79 7.17 21.48
N GLU A 47 13.32 8.33 21.89
CA GLU A 47 12.00 8.84 21.52
C GLU A 47 11.85 9.03 19.99
N LYS A 48 12.89 9.56 19.33
CA LYS A 48 12.89 9.72 17.87
C LYS A 48 12.85 8.37 17.15
N VAL A 49 13.62 7.39 17.63
CA VAL A 49 13.61 6.02 17.08
C VAL A 49 12.23 5.39 17.21
N VAL A 50 11.60 5.49 18.39
CA VAL A 50 10.24 4.96 18.62
C VAL A 50 9.21 5.64 17.72
N ASN A 51 9.31 6.96 17.55
CA ASN A 51 8.43 7.72 16.69
C ASN A 51 8.58 7.30 15.22
N LEU A 52 9.82 7.17 14.73
CA LEU A 52 10.08 6.69 13.37
C LEU A 52 9.50 5.28 13.14
N GLN A 53 9.70 4.36 14.09
CA GLN A 53 9.12 3.02 14.00
C GLN A 53 7.58 3.03 13.95
N ARG A 54 6.95 3.94 14.70
CA ARG A 54 5.49 4.14 14.65
C ARG A 54 5.06 4.66 13.29
N ASP A 55 5.74 5.69 12.79
CA ASP A 55 5.44 6.31 11.50
C ASP A 55 5.55 5.28 10.35
N VAL A 56 6.63 4.48 10.33
CA VAL A 56 6.82 3.40 9.35
C VAL A 56 5.66 2.40 9.40
N ARG A 57 5.25 1.98 10.59
CA ARG A 57 4.16 1.01 10.76
C ARG A 57 2.82 1.59 10.31
N THR A 58 2.52 2.81 10.69
CA THR A 58 1.29 3.52 10.27
C THR A 58 1.25 3.66 8.76
N GLN A 59 2.39 3.99 8.15
CA GLN A 59 2.49 4.14 6.71
C GLN A 59 2.30 2.82 5.96
N GLN A 60 2.88 1.72 6.46
CA GLN A 60 2.64 0.39 5.89
C GLN A 60 1.16 0.02 5.94
N GLN A 61 0.49 0.25 7.07
CA GLN A 61 -0.94 -0.01 7.21
C GLN A 61 -1.78 0.85 6.25
N SER A 62 -1.46 2.13 6.13
CA SER A 62 -2.14 3.03 5.19
C SER A 62 -1.97 2.58 3.73
N LEU A 63 -0.79 2.12 3.36
CA LEU A 63 -0.52 1.60 2.02
C LEU A 63 -1.32 0.32 1.74
N GLU A 64 -1.36 -0.61 2.69
CA GLU A 64 -2.14 -1.85 2.57
C GLU A 64 -3.64 -1.56 2.43
N GLN A 65 -4.18 -0.64 3.23
CA GLN A 65 -5.59 -0.23 3.16
C GLN A 65 -5.91 0.45 1.83
N THR A 66 -5.03 1.33 1.38
CA THR A 66 -5.17 2.02 0.08
C THR A 66 -5.17 1.02 -1.07
N TYR A 67 -4.27 0.05 -1.04
CA TYR A 67 -4.22 -1.03 -2.03
C TYR A 67 -5.49 -1.89 -2.01
N ALA A 68 -5.91 -2.32 -0.81
CA ALA A 68 -7.13 -3.11 -0.65
C ALA A 68 -8.38 -2.36 -1.15
N GLY A 69 -8.46 -1.04 -0.90
CA GLY A 69 -9.50 -0.17 -1.43
C GLY A 69 -9.53 -0.14 -2.96
N GLY A 70 -8.36 -0.02 -3.59
CA GLY A 70 -8.24 -0.07 -5.05
C GLY A 70 -8.67 -1.42 -5.64
N VAL A 71 -8.23 -2.52 -5.03
CA VAL A 71 -8.64 -3.88 -5.44
C VAL A 71 -10.16 -4.07 -5.33
N ASN A 72 -10.77 -3.54 -4.27
CA ASN A 72 -12.22 -3.62 -4.09
C ASN A 72 -12.99 -2.82 -5.15
N GLN A 73 -12.51 -1.64 -5.56
CA GLN A 73 -13.11 -0.87 -6.65
C GLN A 73 -13.13 -1.69 -7.96
N VAL A 74 -11.99 -2.31 -8.31
CA VAL A 74 -11.90 -3.18 -9.49
C VAL A 74 -12.85 -4.37 -9.38
N ARG A 75 -12.90 -5.02 -8.22
CA ARG A 75 -13.79 -6.17 -7.98
C ARG A 75 -15.26 -5.80 -8.15
N GLN A 76 -15.69 -4.65 -7.62
CA GLN A 76 -17.06 -4.18 -7.77
C GLN A 76 -17.41 -3.89 -9.23
N ALA A 77 -16.51 -3.21 -9.95
CA ALA A 77 -16.71 -2.96 -11.39
C ALA A 77 -16.83 -4.25 -12.18
N ILE A 78 -16.00 -5.26 -11.91
CA ILE A 78 -16.09 -6.58 -12.56
C ILE A 78 -17.44 -7.25 -12.27
N ILE A 79 -17.92 -7.21 -11.02
CA ILE A 79 -19.21 -7.81 -10.65
C ILE A 79 -20.36 -7.11 -11.39
N GLU A 80 -20.35 -5.79 -11.50
CA GLU A 80 -21.36 -5.03 -12.25
C GLU A 80 -21.34 -5.38 -13.74
N ILE A 81 -20.15 -5.49 -14.35
CA ILE A 81 -19.98 -5.90 -15.74
C ILE A 81 -20.54 -7.31 -15.95
N LEU A 82 -20.13 -8.26 -15.09
CA LEU A 82 -20.60 -9.64 -15.19
C LEU A 82 -22.11 -9.76 -15.02
N THR A 83 -22.71 -8.98 -14.10
CA THR A 83 -24.16 -8.98 -13.90
C THR A 83 -24.90 -8.54 -15.18
N LYS A 84 -24.43 -7.47 -15.83
CA LYS A 84 -25.00 -7.01 -17.10
C LYS A 84 -24.83 -8.05 -18.22
N MET A 85 -23.63 -8.65 -18.33
CA MET A 85 -23.36 -9.67 -19.33
C MET A 85 -24.22 -10.93 -19.14
N ILE A 86 -24.49 -11.35 -17.89
CA ILE A 86 -25.38 -12.47 -17.55
C ILE A 86 -26.79 -12.19 -18.09
N GLU A 87 -27.33 -11.01 -17.84
CA GLU A 87 -28.67 -10.61 -18.29
C GLU A 87 -28.75 -10.47 -19.82
N GLU A 88 -27.76 -9.83 -20.44
CA GLU A 88 -27.77 -9.55 -21.89
C GLU A 88 -27.49 -10.78 -22.75
N ARG A 89 -26.59 -11.67 -22.30
CA ARG A 89 -26.13 -12.82 -23.09
C ARG A 89 -26.77 -14.17 -22.68
N GLY A 90 -27.60 -14.16 -21.62
CA GLY A 90 -28.22 -15.37 -21.09
C GLY A 90 -27.21 -16.37 -20.55
N ILE A 91 -26.20 -15.86 -19.82
CA ILE A 91 -25.18 -16.70 -19.18
C ILE A 91 -25.73 -17.18 -17.84
N ASP A 92 -25.72 -18.47 -17.59
CA ASP A 92 -26.24 -19.05 -16.35
C ASP A 92 -25.23 -19.02 -15.19
N LEU A 93 -23.92 -19.09 -15.51
CA LEU A 93 -22.88 -19.17 -14.50
C LEU A 93 -21.56 -18.61 -15.02
N VAL A 94 -20.87 -17.81 -14.20
CA VAL A 94 -19.50 -17.36 -14.43
C VAL A 94 -18.58 -17.94 -13.36
N MET A 95 -17.49 -18.55 -13.80
CA MET A 95 -16.50 -19.20 -12.94
C MET A 95 -15.09 -18.68 -13.25
N PRO A 96 -14.20 -18.60 -12.25
CA PRO A 96 -12.80 -18.30 -12.54
C PRO A 96 -12.17 -19.43 -13.37
N GLN A 97 -11.33 -19.07 -14.34
CA GLN A 97 -10.67 -20.04 -15.24
C GLN A 97 -9.88 -21.12 -14.46
N THR A 98 -9.33 -20.76 -13.31
CA THR A 98 -8.61 -21.68 -12.41
C THR A 98 -9.48 -22.79 -11.82
N ALA A 99 -10.79 -22.63 -11.80
CA ALA A 99 -11.74 -23.64 -11.33
C ALA A 99 -12.21 -24.60 -12.44
N ILE A 100 -11.81 -24.35 -13.70
CA ILE A 100 -12.24 -25.13 -14.87
C ILE A 100 -11.11 -26.08 -15.26
N LEU A 101 -11.37 -27.38 -15.17
CA LEU A 101 -10.39 -28.41 -15.55
C LEU A 101 -10.28 -28.56 -17.08
N VAL A 102 -11.42 -28.55 -17.78
CA VAL A 102 -11.51 -28.63 -19.24
C VAL A 102 -12.72 -27.82 -19.71
N GLY A 103 -12.52 -26.95 -20.67
CA GLY A 103 -13.59 -26.11 -21.22
C GLY A 103 -13.35 -25.74 -22.69
N ASN A 104 -14.42 -25.36 -23.39
CA ASN A 104 -14.29 -24.82 -24.72
C ASN A 104 -13.84 -23.34 -24.63
N ARG A 105 -12.84 -22.95 -25.44
CA ARG A 105 -12.36 -21.58 -25.53
C ARG A 105 -13.43 -20.53 -25.82
N LYS A 106 -14.51 -20.95 -26.52
CA LYS A 106 -15.65 -20.05 -26.78
C LYS A 106 -16.43 -19.62 -25.55
N LEU A 107 -16.22 -20.31 -24.40
CA LEU A 107 -16.83 -19.97 -23.13
C LEU A 107 -16.00 -18.95 -22.34
N ASP A 108 -14.79 -18.66 -22.80
CA ASP A 108 -13.90 -17.69 -22.15
C ASP A 108 -14.35 -16.27 -22.54
N ILE A 109 -14.81 -15.53 -21.53
CA ILE A 109 -15.26 -14.14 -21.65
C ILE A 109 -14.27 -13.15 -21.07
N THR A 110 -13.07 -13.58 -20.73
CA THR A 110 -12.07 -12.76 -20.01
C THR A 110 -11.73 -11.50 -20.80
N GLU A 111 -11.49 -11.61 -22.11
CA GLU A 111 -11.15 -10.44 -22.94
C GLU A 111 -12.32 -9.46 -23.05
N ASP A 112 -13.55 -9.96 -23.15
CA ASP A 112 -14.75 -9.10 -23.17
C ASP A 112 -14.91 -8.33 -21.87
N VAL A 113 -14.71 -9.00 -20.73
CA VAL A 113 -14.77 -8.37 -19.40
C VAL A 113 -13.66 -7.33 -19.23
N LEU A 114 -12.44 -7.63 -19.68
CA LEU A 114 -11.32 -6.70 -19.62
C LEU A 114 -11.58 -5.43 -20.46
N ALA A 115 -12.10 -5.59 -21.69
CA ALA A 115 -12.42 -4.46 -22.54
C ALA A 115 -13.49 -3.55 -21.92
N LEU A 116 -14.53 -4.13 -21.32
CA LEU A 116 -15.58 -3.38 -20.62
C LEU A 116 -15.05 -2.74 -19.32
N LEU A 117 -14.13 -3.39 -18.63
CA LEU A 117 -13.51 -2.86 -17.44
C LEU A 117 -12.63 -1.63 -17.76
N ASP A 118 -11.84 -1.69 -18.82
CA ASP A 118 -11.01 -0.58 -19.27
C ASP A 118 -11.86 0.64 -19.69
N GLU A 119 -13.07 0.38 -20.25
CA GLU A 119 -14.00 1.44 -20.61
C GLU A 119 -14.72 2.05 -19.40
N GLN A 120 -15.17 1.23 -18.43
CA GLN A 120 -15.94 1.69 -17.27
C GLN A 120 -15.05 2.21 -16.12
N LEU A 121 -13.86 1.64 -15.97
CA LEU A 121 -12.92 1.98 -14.90
C LEU A 121 -11.51 2.20 -15.46
N PRO A 122 -11.29 3.26 -16.28
CA PRO A 122 -9.99 3.54 -16.90
C PRO A 122 -8.89 3.84 -15.87
N SER A 123 -9.27 4.22 -14.66
CA SER A 123 -8.33 4.46 -13.55
C SER A 123 -8.99 4.17 -12.20
N VAL A 124 -8.19 3.70 -11.26
CA VAL A 124 -8.58 3.47 -9.86
C VAL A 124 -8.13 4.65 -9.02
N THR A 125 -9.04 5.24 -8.27
CA THR A 125 -8.69 6.30 -7.33
C THR A 125 -8.16 5.68 -6.05
N LEU A 126 -6.88 5.92 -5.78
CA LEU A 126 -6.22 5.51 -4.54
C LEU A 126 -6.25 6.68 -3.56
N THR A 127 -7.13 6.62 -2.59
CA THR A 127 -7.22 7.64 -1.55
C THR A 127 -6.49 7.11 -0.32
N PRO A 128 -5.34 7.73 0.07
CA PRO A 128 -4.70 7.39 1.33
C PRO A 128 -5.67 7.70 2.47
N GLN A 129 -5.94 6.72 3.33
CA GLN A 129 -6.64 7.02 4.57
C GLN A 129 -5.63 7.66 5.53
N SER A 130 -5.73 8.99 5.67
CA SER A 130 -5.09 9.67 6.78
C SER A 130 -5.92 9.38 8.02
N ASP A 131 -5.35 8.64 8.97
CA ASP A 131 -5.92 8.53 10.32
C ASP A 131 -6.04 9.94 10.92
N ASN A 132 -7.27 10.27 11.32
CA ASN A 132 -7.61 11.50 12.01
C ASN A 132 -7.38 11.32 13.51
#